data_3a562dff6ada4b0a1ac141d33f694148
#
_entry.id   3a562dff6ada4b0a1ac141d33f694148
#
_cell.length_a   1.000
_cell.length_b   1.000
_cell.length_c   1.000
_cell.angle_alpha   90.00
_cell.angle_beta   90.00
_cell.angle_gamma   90.00
#
_symmetry.space_group_name_H-M   'P 1'
#
loop_
_entity.id
_entity.type
_entity.pdbx_description
1 polymer ?
#
loop_
_entity_poly.entity_id
_entity_poly.type
_entity_poly.pdbx_seq_one_letter_code
_entity_poly.pdbx_strand_id
1 'polypeptide(L)'
;MQFALFYNKAGCVELNRAAAIHSFKRTGLEEKKGVKSKMAKDKMYGKTLRKNFARHEEIVEMPNLLALQKKSYQWFLDTGLREVFSDVASISNYAGNLELSFIDYKMDEAPKYDVLECKARDATYAAPLKVSVRLYNKETGEIKEQEIFMGDFPLMTESGTFVINGAERVVVSQLVRSPGIYYGKEIDLKTDLPLLTSTVIPYRGAWLEYETDANEMFWVRIDKNRKIPITELVRAIGFKTDAEILELFGDDDRVAVTLEKDACKTYEEAMLEIYRKLRPGEPPTVEACETLI
;
A
#
# COMPACT_ATOMS: atom_id res chain seq x y z
N MET A 1 -5.35 15.34 -2.47
CA MET A 1 -5.55 14.28 -1.47
C MET A 1 -5.59 12.98 -2.23
N GLN A 2 -4.44 12.28 -2.35
CA GLN A 2 -4.34 10.99 -3.03
C GLN A 2 -4.74 9.91 -2.04
N PHE A 3 -5.94 9.36 -2.18
CA PHE A 3 -6.30 8.13 -1.51
C PHE A 3 -5.58 6.97 -2.21
N ALA A 4 -4.46 6.54 -1.67
CA ALA A 4 -3.87 5.27 -2.04
C ALA A 4 -4.76 4.17 -1.45
N LEU A 5 -5.51 3.46 -2.30
CA LEU A 5 -6.21 2.24 -1.91
C LEU A 5 -5.17 1.20 -1.49
N PHE A 6 -5.08 0.94 -0.20
CA PHE A 6 -4.28 -0.14 0.36
C PHE A 6 -4.83 -1.48 -0.12
N TYR A 7 -4.07 -2.16 -0.94
CA TYR A 7 -4.39 -3.52 -1.38
C TYR A 7 -3.79 -4.50 -0.37
N ASN A 8 -4.63 -5.09 0.48
CA ASN A 8 -4.20 -6.07 1.47
C ASN A 8 -3.96 -7.45 0.84
N LYS A 9 -2.96 -8.19 1.36
CA LYS A 9 -2.59 -9.57 1.01
C LYS A 9 -3.75 -10.59 1.02
N ALA A 10 -4.89 -10.26 1.60
CA ALA A 10 -6.06 -11.14 1.67
C ALA A 10 -6.90 -11.18 0.38
N GLY A 11 -6.60 -10.38 -0.64
CA GLY A 11 -7.33 -10.34 -1.92
C GLY A 11 -6.77 -11.15 -3.06
N CYS A 12 -5.67 -11.87 -2.87
CA CYS A 12 -5.26 -12.92 -3.81
C CYS A 12 -6.22 -14.11 -3.64
N VAL A 13 -7.31 -14.10 -4.39
CA VAL A 13 -8.09 -15.30 -4.64
C VAL A 13 -7.15 -16.26 -5.36
N GLU A 14 -6.67 -17.28 -4.68
CA GLU A 14 -6.16 -18.48 -5.32
C GLU A 14 -7.26 -19.00 -6.24
N LEU A 15 -7.14 -18.69 -7.51
CA LEU A 15 -7.83 -19.41 -8.56
C LEU A 15 -7.29 -20.84 -8.55
N ASN A 16 -7.94 -21.69 -7.75
CA ASN A 16 -7.73 -23.12 -7.76
C ASN A 16 -7.97 -23.64 -9.19
N ARG A 17 -6.90 -23.77 -9.95
CA ARG A 17 -6.84 -24.35 -11.30
C ARG A 17 -7.11 -25.86 -11.32
N ALA A 18 -7.49 -26.46 -10.20
CA ALA A 18 -7.59 -27.91 -10.06
C ALA A 18 -9.00 -28.51 -10.21
N ALA A 19 -10.05 -27.74 -10.44
CA ALA A 19 -11.41 -28.29 -10.46
C ALA A 19 -12.11 -28.29 -11.84
N ALA A 20 -11.46 -27.91 -12.91
CA ALA A 20 -12.09 -27.78 -14.23
C ALA A 20 -11.73 -28.89 -15.23
N ILE A 21 -11.03 -29.96 -14.86
CA ILE A 21 -10.68 -31.04 -15.76
C ILE A 21 -11.15 -32.39 -15.17
N HIS A 22 -12.41 -32.59 -14.98
CA HIS A 22 -13.02 -33.91 -14.96
C HIS A 22 -14.55 -33.79 -14.99
N SER A 23 -15.11 -33.88 -16.13
CA SER A 23 -16.38 -34.54 -16.45
C SER A 23 -16.92 -34.13 -17.83
N PHE A 24 -16.19 -34.46 -18.85
CA PHE A 24 -16.82 -34.57 -20.19
C PHE A 24 -17.27 -36.03 -20.38
N LYS A 25 -18.35 -36.42 -19.71
CA LYS A 25 -19.05 -37.64 -20.08
C LYS A 25 -19.97 -37.32 -21.26
N ARG A 26 -19.60 -37.85 -22.43
CA ARG A 26 -20.51 -38.06 -23.56
C ARG A 26 -21.72 -38.83 -23.06
N THR A 27 -22.86 -38.19 -23.03
CA THR A 27 -24.15 -38.88 -23.00
C THR A 27 -24.88 -38.56 -24.28
N GLY A 28 -25.44 -39.63 -24.82
CA GLY A 28 -25.98 -39.87 -26.14
C GLY A 28 -26.98 -38.87 -26.68
N LEU A 29 -27.05 -38.88 -27.99
CA LEU A 29 -28.10 -38.29 -28.78
C LEU A 29 -29.47 -38.79 -28.29
N GLU A 30 -30.25 -37.93 -27.69
CA GLU A 30 -31.69 -38.08 -27.57
C GLU A 30 -32.41 -37.08 -28.44
N GLU A 31 -33.42 -37.60 -29.10
CA GLU A 31 -34.20 -37.02 -30.18
C GLU A 31 -34.86 -35.68 -29.85
N LYS A 32 -34.91 -34.84 -30.85
CA LYS A 32 -35.60 -33.55 -30.91
C LYS A 32 -37.11 -33.71 -30.63
N LYS A 33 -37.52 -33.48 -29.41
CA LYS A 33 -38.91 -33.11 -29.10
C LYS A 33 -39.04 -31.59 -29.13
N GLY A 34 -40.04 -31.14 -29.88
CA GLY A 34 -40.42 -29.80 -30.26
C GLY A 34 -39.98 -28.65 -29.32
N VAL A 35 -39.31 -27.65 -29.89
CA VAL A 35 -38.96 -26.40 -29.26
C VAL A 35 -40.24 -25.66 -28.89
N LYS A 36 -40.78 -25.88 -27.68
CA LYS A 36 -41.70 -24.92 -27.06
C LYS A 36 -40.89 -23.66 -26.81
N SER A 37 -41.30 -22.53 -27.41
CA SER A 37 -40.70 -21.23 -27.15
C SER A 37 -40.85 -20.99 -25.60
N LYS A 38 -39.73 -21.11 -24.89
CA LYS A 38 -39.71 -20.77 -23.45
C LYS A 38 -40.02 -19.29 -23.36
N MET A 39 -41.17 -18.94 -22.82
CA MET A 39 -41.48 -17.56 -22.48
C MET A 39 -40.39 -16.99 -21.59
N ALA A 40 -40.12 -15.68 -21.75
CA ALA A 40 -39.15 -14.97 -20.91
C ALA A 40 -39.40 -15.24 -19.43
N LYS A 41 -38.36 -15.66 -18.70
CA LYS A 41 -38.46 -15.89 -17.26
C LYS A 41 -38.15 -14.59 -16.52
N ASP A 42 -38.91 -14.23 -15.53
CA ASP A 42 -38.63 -13.12 -14.66
C ASP A 42 -37.55 -13.54 -13.66
N LYS A 43 -36.46 -12.76 -13.54
CA LYS A 43 -35.37 -12.97 -12.59
C LYS A 43 -35.06 -11.69 -11.84
N MET A 44 -34.92 -11.80 -10.52
CA MET A 44 -34.48 -10.68 -9.68
C MET A 44 -32.96 -10.51 -9.76
N TYR A 45 -32.52 -9.28 -10.05
CA TYR A 45 -31.14 -8.86 -9.98
C TYR A 45 -31.04 -7.72 -8.95
N GLY A 46 -30.64 -8.06 -7.73
CA GLY A 46 -30.70 -7.13 -6.61
C GLY A 46 -32.13 -6.70 -6.31
N LYS A 47 -32.43 -5.40 -6.39
CA LYS A 47 -33.78 -4.82 -6.15
C LYS A 47 -34.61 -4.74 -7.46
N THR A 48 -34.06 -5.12 -8.61
CA THR A 48 -34.70 -4.92 -9.92
C THR A 48 -35.16 -6.24 -10.52
N LEU A 49 -36.48 -6.32 -10.89
CA LEU A 49 -37.01 -7.44 -11.65
C LEU A 49 -36.70 -7.25 -13.13
N ARG A 50 -36.02 -8.25 -13.74
CA ARG A 50 -35.67 -8.24 -15.17
C ARG A 50 -36.18 -9.49 -15.86
N LYS A 51 -36.54 -9.35 -17.13
CA LYS A 51 -36.93 -10.49 -17.98
C LYS A 51 -35.68 -11.12 -18.59
N ASN A 52 -35.53 -12.43 -18.36
CA ASN A 52 -34.45 -13.22 -18.94
C ASN A 52 -34.92 -13.87 -20.24
N PHE A 53 -34.32 -13.48 -21.37
CA PHE A 53 -34.57 -14.04 -22.70
C PHE A 53 -33.54 -15.10 -23.14
N ALA A 54 -32.65 -15.49 -22.22
CA ALA A 54 -31.61 -16.48 -22.55
C ALA A 54 -32.23 -17.85 -22.92
N ARG A 55 -31.68 -18.48 -23.96
CA ARG A 55 -32.08 -19.82 -24.41
C ARG A 55 -31.55 -20.93 -23.50
N HIS A 56 -30.42 -20.66 -22.86
CA HIS A 56 -29.75 -21.58 -21.94
C HIS A 56 -29.92 -21.07 -20.49
N GLU A 57 -29.94 -22.01 -19.56
CA GLU A 57 -29.87 -21.66 -18.15
C GLU A 57 -28.48 -21.11 -17.79
N GLU A 58 -28.46 -20.17 -16.85
CA GLU A 58 -27.19 -19.64 -16.38
C GLU A 58 -26.42 -20.74 -15.64
N ILE A 59 -25.22 -21.05 -16.12
CA ILE A 59 -24.34 -22.05 -15.52
C ILE A 59 -23.57 -21.46 -14.35
N VAL A 60 -23.26 -20.15 -14.45
CA VAL A 60 -22.52 -19.41 -13.43
C VAL A 60 -23.34 -18.19 -13.04
N GLU A 61 -23.45 -17.93 -11.76
CA GLU A 61 -24.12 -16.72 -11.26
C GLU A 61 -23.38 -15.46 -11.71
N MET A 62 -24.14 -14.41 -12.03
CA MET A 62 -23.56 -13.12 -12.40
C MET A 62 -22.79 -12.57 -11.21
N PRO A 63 -21.47 -12.28 -11.34
CA PRO A 63 -20.70 -11.73 -10.25
C PRO A 63 -21.21 -10.33 -9.87
N ASN A 64 -21.13 -10.01 -8.58
CA ASN A 64 -21.42 -8.65 -8.13
C ASN A 64 -20.28 -7.70 -8.56
N LEU A 65 -20.56 -6.86 -9.55
CA LEU A 65 -19.57 -5.92 -10.13
C LEU A 65 -19.11 -4.85 -9.14
N LEU A 66 -19.85 -4.61 -8.07
CA LEU A 66 -19.51 -3.65 -7.01
C LEU A 66 -18.80 -4.32 -5.81
N ALA A 67 -18.60 -5.63 -5.85
CA ALA A 67 -18.04 -6.36 -4.72
C ALA A 67 -16.63 -5.87 -4.36
N LEU A 68 -15.81 -5.51 -5.36
CA LEU A 68 -14.44 -5.05 -5.14
C LEU A 68 -14.42 -3.76 -4.32
N GLN A 69 -15.18 -2.76 -4.75
CA GLN A 69 -15.25 -1.46 -4.07
C GLN A 69 -15.81 -1.60 -2.65
N LYS A 70 -16.92 -2.33 -2.50
CA LYS A 70 -17.58 -2.52 -1.20
C LYS A 70 -16.71 -3.29 -0.21
N LYS A 71 -16.09 -4.39 -0.64
CA LYS A 71 -15.19 -5.18 0.21
C LYS A 71 -13.94 -4.39 0.59
N SER A 72 -13.38 -3.60 -0.33
CA SER A 72 -12.22 -2.76 -0.06
C SER A 72 -12.55 -1.67 0.97
N TYR A 73 -13.72 -1.04 0.85
CA TYR A 73 -14.14 -0.02 1.80
C TYR A 73 -14.47 -0.61 3.18
N GLN A 74 -15.13 -1.77 3.21
CA GLN A 74 -15.41 -2.49 4.46
C GLN A 74 -14.11 -2.89 5.16
N TRP A 75 -13.16 -3.47 4.43
CA TRP A 75 -11.84 -3.77 4.97
C TRP A 75 -11.13 -2.52 5.52
N PHE A 76 -11.25 -1.40 4.82
CA PHE A 76 -10.66 -0.15 5.28
C PHE A 76 -11.25 0.30 6.63
N LEU A 77 -12.57 0.20 6.80
CA LEU A 77 -13.24 0.53 8.06
C LEU A 77 -12.88 -0.44 9.19
N ASP A 78 -12.85 -1.74 8.90
CA ASP A 78 -12.66 -2.78 9.91
C ASP A 78 -11.20 -2.93 10.33
N THR A 79 -10.27 -2.79 9.38
CA THR A 79 -8.84 -3.11 9.58
C THR A 79 -7.92 -1.95 9.22
N GLY A 80 -8.13 -1.31 8.07
CA GLY A 80 -7.21 -0.32 7.53
C GLY A 80 -7.05 0.92 8.41
N LEU A 81 -8.12 1.43 9.00
CA LEU A 81 -8.03 2.54 9.95
C LEU A 81 -7.23 2.15 11.20
N ARG A 82 -7.42 0.92 11.69
CA ARG A 82 -6.67 0.42 12.86
C ARG A 82 -5.19 0.29 12.55
N GLU A 83 -4.83 -0.22 11.37
CA GLU A 83 -3.44 -0.28 10.92
C GLU A 83 -2.80 1.12 10.87
N VAL A 84 -3.49 2.12 10.33
CA VAL A 84 -2.99 3.49 10.25
C VAL A 84 -2.72 4.08 11.65
N PHE A 85 -3.64 3.89 12.59
CA PHE A 85 -3.44 4.37 13.96
C PHE A 85 -2.34 3.60 14.70
N SER A 86 -2.18 2.29 14.43
CA SER A 86 -1.07 1.48 14.97
C SER A 86 0.28 1.92 14.42
N ASP A 87 0.37 2.27 13.13
CA ASP A 87 1.60 2.70 12.49
C ASP A 87 2.11 4.04 13.01
N VAL A 88 1.18 4.94 13.35
CA VAL A 88 1.55 6.21 14.02
C VAL A 88 1.98 5.95 15.46
N ALA A 89 1.51 4.86 16.07
CA ALA A 89 1.78 4.36 17.41
C ALA A 89 1.68 5.44 18.50
N SER A 90 2.78 6.13 18.79
CA SER A 90 2.81 7.23 19.75
C SER A 90 3.65 8.39 19.24
N ILE A 91 3.26 9.59 19.60
CA ILE A 91 3.97 10.83 19.28
C ILE A 91 4.57 11.35 20.57
N SER A 92 5.90 11.38 20.67
CA SER A 92 6.60 11.97 21.79
C SER A 92 7.03 13.42 21.47
N ASN A 93 7.09 14.25 22.50
CA ASN A 93 7.69 15.56 22.36
C ASN A 93 9.22 15.45 22.28
N TYR A 94 9.89 16.55 21.90
CA TYR A 94 11.35 16.62 21.76
C TYR A 94 12.10 16.24 23.05
N ALA A 95 11.58 16.58 24.23
CA ALA A 95 12.15 16.24 25.53
C ALA A 95 11.85 14.78 25.96
N GLY A 96 11.01 14.06 25.25
CA GLY A 96 10.65 12.66 25.55
C GLY A 96 9.79 12.46 26.80
N ASN A 97 9.34 13.55 27.46
CA ASN A 97 8.58 13.49 28.71
C ASN A 97 7.06 13.42 28.51
N LEU A 98 6.55 13.81 27.34
CA LEU A 98 5.14 13.70 26.98
C LEU A 98 4.97 12.71 25.83
N GLU A 99 4.00 11.81 25.98
CA GLU A 99 3.68 10.81 24.98
C GLU A 99 2.18 10.82 24.69
N LEU A 100 1.82 11.06 23.41
CA LEU A 100 0.45 11.01 22.93
C LEU A 100 0.25 9.70 22.17
N SER A 101 -0.70 8.88 22.60
CA SER A 101 -1.03 7.60 21.94
C SER A 101 -2.51 7.57 21.51
N PHE A 102 -2.76 6.90 20.38
CA PHE A 102 -4.09 6.65 19.87
C PHE A 102 -4.56 5.27 20.38
N ILE A 103 -5.69 5.23 21.11
CA ILE A 103 -6.18 4.01 21.74
C ILE A 103 -7.21 3.31 20.89
N ASP A 104 -8.24 4.05 20.47
CA ASP A 104 -9.37 3.52 19.73
C ASP A 104 -10.00 4.62 18.88
N TYR A 105 -10.80 4.22 17.90
CA TYR A 105 -11.56 5.16 17.08
C TYR A 105 -13.02 4.73 16.98
N LYS A 106 -13.89 5.70 16.84
CA LYS A 106 -15.32 5.50 16.59
C LYS A 106 -15.75 6.35 15.40
N MET A 107 -16.51 5.75 14.53
CA MET A 107 -17.20 6.47 13.47
C MET A 107 -18.69 6.38 13.75
N ASP A 108 -19.35 7.53 13.79
CA ASP A 108 -20.80 7.57 14.00
C ASP A 108 -21.49 6.94 12.77
N GLU A 109 -22.44 6.03 12.99
CA GLU A 109 -23.13 5.32 11.90
C GLU A 109 -24.14 6.22 11.18
N ALA A 110 -24.60 7.28 11.83
CA ALA A 110 -25.60 8.18 11.28
C ALA A 110 -24.96 9.38 10.59
N PRO A 111 -25.07 9.48 9.26
CA PRO A 111 -24.65 10.66 8.53
C PRO A 111 -25.55 11.86 8.87
N LYS A 112 -24.99 13.07 8.79
CA LYS A 112 -25.71 14.31 9.08
C LYS A 112 -26.87 14.57 8.09
N TYR A 113 -26.69 14.18 6.85
CA TYR A 113 -27.65 14.35 5.75
C TYR A 113 -27.78 13.05 4.96
N ASP A 114 -28.96 12.79 4.40
CA ASP A 114 -29.16 11.68 3.48
C ASP A 114 -28.48 11.95 2.12
N VAL A 115 -28.26 10.90 1.35
CA VAL A 115 -27.58 10.95 0.03
C VAL A 115 -28.25 11.96 -0.92
N LEU A 116 -29.59 11.97 -0.97
CA LEU A 116 -30.35 12.90 -1.82
C LEU A 116 -30.22 14.35 -1.34
N GLU A 117 -30.24 14.55 -0.05
CA GLU A 117 -30.07 15.87 0.55
C GLU A 117 -28.65 16.39 0.36
N CYS A 118 -27.62 15.53 0.46
CA CYS A 118 -26.25 15.90 0.16
C CYS A 118 -26.08 16.38 -1.29
N LYS A 119 -26.74 15.70 -2.26
CA LYS A 119 -26.73 16.12 -3.66
C LYS A 119 -27.45 17.46 -3.90
N ALA A 120 -28.55 17.71 -3.19
CA ALA A 120 -29.30 18.95 -3.33
C ALA A 120 -28.63 20.16 -2.68
N ARG A 121 -27.82 19.93 -1.64
CA ARG A 121 -27.14 20.99 -0.86
C ARG A 121 -25.67 21.15 -1.18
N ASP A 122 -25.15 20.46 -2.18
CA ASP A 122 -23.72 20.42 -2.51
C ASP A 122 -22.86 20.01 -1.28
N ALA A 123 -23.37 19.11 -0.43
CA ALA A 123 -22.72 18.62 0.76
C ALA A 123 -22.03 17.27 0.53
N THR A 124 -21.16 16.90 1.45
CA THR A 124 -20.50 15.59 1.44
C THR A 124 -21.27 14.61 2.33
N TYR A 125 -21.54 13.42 1.79
CA TYR A 125 -22.11 12.31 2.56
C TYR A 125 -21.02 11.70 3.44
N ALA A 126 -20.99 12.08 4.72
CA ALA A 126 -19.93 11.75 5.65
C ALA A 126 -20.44 11.53 7.06
N ALA A 127 -19.64 10.83 7.84
CA ALA A 127 -19.85 10.67 9.29
C ALA A 127 -18.63 11.17 10.06
N PRO A 128 -18.80 11.72 11.27
CA PRO A 128 -17.71 12.19 12.09
C PRO A 128 -16.87 11.02 12.61
N LEU A 129 -15.57 11.13 12.43
CA LEU A 129 -14.57 10.24 13.01
C LEU A 129 -14.08 10.83 14.32
N LYS A 130 -14.26 10.10 15.41
CA LYS A 130 -13.78 10.43 16.75
C LYS A 130 -12.71 9.45 17.16
N VAL A 131 -11.67 9.94 17.80
CA VAL A 131 -10.52 9.12 18.22
C VAL A 131 -10.28 9.33 19.70
N SER A 132 -10.14 8.24 20.44
CA SER A 132 -9.75 8.25 21.84
C SER A 132 -8.25 8.34 21.93
N VAL A 133 -7.77 9.45 22.48
CA VAL A 133 -6.34 9.71 22.68
C VAL A 133 -5.98 9.68 24.14
N ARG A 134 -4.77 9.21 24.43
CA ARG A 134 -4.15 9.20 25.75
C ARG A 134 -2.90 10.05 25.72
N LEU A 135 -2.84 11.04 26.60
CA LEU A 135 -1.65 11.82 26.87
C LEU A 135 -1.04 11.32 28.17
N TYR A 136 0.20 10.84 28.11
CA TYR A 136 0.97 10.39 29.26
C TYR A 136 2.12 11.35 29.53
N ASN A 137 2.17 11.90 30.76
CA ASN A 137 3.29 12.69 31.23
C ASN A 137 4.20 11.78 32.08
N LYS A 138 5.40 11.49 31.57
CA LYS A 138 6.37 10.59 32.22
C LYS A 138 6.98 11.19 33.50
N GLU A 139 7.02 12.52 33.61
CA GLU A 139 7.59 13.20 34.80
C GLU A 139 6.62 13.15 35.98
N THR A 140 5.34 13.44 35.73
CA THR A 140 4.33 13.51 36.81
C THR A 140 3.58 12.18 36.96
N GLY A 141 3.70 11.24 36.03
CA GLY A 141 2.93 10.00 35.98
C GLY A 141 1.44 10.23 35.66
N GLU A 142 1.06 11.43 35.26
CA GLU A 142 -0.33 11.79 34.96
C GLU A 142 -0.76 11.25 33.61
N ILE A 143 -1.94 10.61 33.56
CA ILE A 143 -2.58 10.10 32.34
C ILE A 143 -3.87 10.86 32.12
N LYS A 144 -4.03 11.46 30.94
CA LYS A 144 -5.27 12.10 30.48
C LYS A 144 -5.79 11.39 29.24
N GLU A 145 -7.03 10.95 29.29
CA GLU A 145 -7.74 10.35 28.16
C GLU A 145 -8.88 11.27 27.73
N GLN A 146 -8.99 11.48 26.42
CA GLN A 146 -10.04 12.30 25.85
C GLN A 146 -10.40 11.79 24.45
N GLU A 147 -11.70 11.84 24.14
CA GLU A 147 -12.20 11.63 22.79
C GLU A 147 -12.11 12.93 21.99
N ILE A 148 -11.42 12.93 20.86
CA ILE A 148 -11.25 14.09 19.99
C ILE A 148 -11.91 13.85 18.64
N PHE A 149 -12.48 14.91 18.07
CA PHE A 149 -12.99 14.90 16.71
C PHE A 149 -11.82 15.07 15.73
N MET A 150 -11.62 14.08 14.84
CA MET A 150 -10.56 14.12 13.84
C MET A 150 -11.02 14.74 12.52
N GLY A 151 -12.30 14.61 12.20
CA GLY A 151 -12.88 15.15 10.96
C GLY A 151 -14.05 14.32 10.45
N ASP A 152 -14.69 14.81 9.41
CA ASP A 152 -15.76 14.09 8.73
C ASP A 152 -15.19 13.14 7.69
N PHE A 153 -15.56 11.85 7.80
CA PHE A 153 -15.08 10.82 6.92
C PHE A 153 -16.17 10.44 5.90
N PRO A 154 -15.86 10.44 4.58
CA PRO A 154 -16.84 10.12 3.54
C PRO A 154 -17.35 8.69 3.65
N LEU A 155 -18.68 8.52 3.62
CA LEU A 155 -19.33 7.22 3.63
C LEU A 155 -19.60 6.74 2.20
N MET A 156 -19.47 5.43 2.00
CA MET A 156 -19.85 4.80 0.74
C MET A 156 -21.35 4.55 0.69
N THR A 157 -21.97 4.90 -0.43
CA THR A 157 -23.38 4.63 -0.68
C THR A 157 -23.65 3.15 -1.00
N GLU A 158 -24.91 2.72 -1.02
CA GLU A 158 -25.29 1.36 -1.42
C GLU A 158 -24.83 0.99 -2.86
N SER A 159 -24.70 1.99 -3.74
CA SER A 159 -24.22 1.82 -5.10
C SER A 159 -22.70 1.76 -5.23
N GLY A 160 -21.94 1.83 -4.12
CA GLY A 160 -20.47 1.79 -4.13
C GLY A 160 -19.82 3.11 -4.55
N THR A 161 -20.54 4.21 -4.44
CA THR A 161 -20.09 5.57 -4.78
C THR A 161 -19.91 6.42 -3.55
N PHE A 162 -19.24 7.56 -3.68
CA PHE A 162 -19.12 8.59 -2.66
C PHE A 162 -19.75 9.87 -3.17
N VAL A 163 -20.47 10.57 -2.31
CA VAL A 163 -21.01 11.90 -2.62
C VAL A 163 -20.12 12.93 -1.94
N ILE A 164 -19.41 13.69 -2.73
CA ILE A 164 -18.47 14.72 -2.26
C ILE A 164 -18.86 16.05 -2.89
N ASN A 165 -19.20 17.04 -2.06
CA ASN A 165 -19.69 18.34 -2.50
C ASN A 165 -20.83 18.20 -3.53
N GLY A 166 -21.83 17.36 -3.23
CA GLY A 166 -22.96 17.10 -4.09
C GLY A 166 -22.70 16.19 -5.31
N ALA A 167 -21.45 16.01 -5.71
CA ALA A 167 -21.07 15.20 -6.86
C ALA A 167 -20.85 13.72 -6.47
N GLU A 168 -21.49 12.83 -7.20
CA GLU A 168 -21.28 11.38 -7.03
C GLU A 168 -19.99 10.95 -7.71
N ARG A 169 -19.11 10.32 -6.95
CA ARG A 169 -17.77 9.92 -7.39
C ARG A 169 -17.50 8.46 -7.08
N VAL A 170 -16.68 7.82 -7.88
CA VAL A 170 -16.24 6.44 -7.71
C VAL A 170 -14.72 6.41 -7.57
N VAL A 171 -14.23 5.62 -6.63
CA VAL A 171 -12.79 5.34 -6.52
C VAL A 171 -12.43 4.30 -7.57
N VAL A 172 -11.57 4.67 -8.50
CA VAL A 172 -11.09 3.78 -9.56
C VAL A 172 -9.96 2.91 -9.01
N SER A 173 -10.08 1.59 -9.20
CA SER A 173 -9.03 0.64 -8.82
C SER A 173 -7.76 0.89 -9.66
N GLN A 174 -6.62 0.96 -8.98
CA GLN A 174 -5.31 1.13 -9.62
C GLN A 174 -4.47 -0.12 -9.43
N LEU A 175 -3.83 -0.56 -10.51
CA LEU A 175 -2.83 -1.62 -10.44
C LEU A 175 -1.50 -1.02 -10.03
N VAL A 176 -0.97 -1.50 -8.92
CA VAL A 176 0.36 -1.12 -8.41
C VAL A 176 1.24 -2.35 -8.35
N ARG A 177 2.56 -2.14 -8.42
CA ARG A 177 3.51 -3.23 -8.19
C ARG A 177 3.39 -3.73 -6.76
N SER A 178 3.39 -5.06 -6.58
CA SER A 178 3.40 -5.64 -5.24
C SER A 178 4.70 -5.30 -4.50
N PRO A 179 4.67 -5.17 -3.17
CA PRO A 179 5.89 -5.10 -2.39
C PRO A 179 6.76 -6.33 -2.63
N GLY A 180 8.08 -6.12 -2.72
CA GLY A 180 9.02 -7.20 -2.98
C GLY A 180 10.28 -6.70 -3.68
N ILE A 181 11.12 -7.63 -4.11
CA ILE A 181 12.39 -7.36 -4.80
C ILE A 181 12.22 -7.72 -6.26
N TYR A 182 12.55 -6.78 -7.14
CA TYR A 182 12.52 -6.93 -8.58
C TYR A 182 13.93 -6.89 -9.12
N TYR A 183 14.31 -7.87 -9.92
CA TYR A 183 15.63 -7.97 -10.55
C TYR A 183 15.52 -7.64 -12.03
N GLY A 184 16.47 -6.86 -12.54
CA GLY A 184 16.59 -6.50 -13.92
C GLY A 184 18.01 -6.73 -14.43
N LYS A 185 18.15 -6.86 -15.73
CA LYS A 185 19.43 -6.92 -16.43
C LYS A 185 19.33 -6.06 -17.67
N GLU A 186 20.20 -5.07 -17.77
CA GLU A 186 20.34 -4.21 -18.93
C GLU A 186 21.73 -4.39 -19.54
N ILE A 187 21.87 -4.19 -20.83
CA ILE A 187 23.16 -4.24 -21.51
C ILE A 187 23.57 -2.79 -21.79
N ASP A 188 24.73 -2.39 -21.30
CA ASP A 188 25.29 -1.08 -21.64
C ASP A 188 25.68 -1.05 -23.11
N LEU A 189 25.07 -0.14 -23.87
CA LEU A 189 25.29 0.00 -25.32
C LEU A 189 26.70 0.43 -25.68
N LYS A 190 27.49 0.92 -24.71
CA LYS A 190 28.87 1.38 -24.96
C LYS A 190 29.92 0.31 -24.69
N THR A 191 29.70 -0.47 -23.64
CA THR A 191 30.69 -1.43 -23.14
C THR A 191 30.30 -2.88 -23.39
N ASP A 192 29.06 -3.15 -23.88
CA ASP A 192 28.45 -4.48 -24.00
C ASP A 192 28.43 -5.29 -22.68
N LEU A 193 28.65 -4.63 -21.54
CA LEU A 193 28.62 -5.27 -20.23
C LEU A 193 27.20 -5.38 -19.70
N PRO A 194 26.87 -6.49 -19.05
CA PRO A 194 25.59 -6.63 -18.39
C PRO A 194 25.54 -5.79 -17.11
N LEU A 195 24.69 -4.78 -17.07
CA LEU A 195 24.38 -4.02 -15.88
C LEU A 195 23.23 -4.71 -15.13
N LEU A 196 23.46 -5.03 -13.88
CA LEU A 196 22.46 -5.63 -13.02
C LEU A 196 21.74 -4.54 -12.23
N THR A 197 20.43 -4.63 -12.21
CA THR A 197 19.59 -3.71 -11.43
C THR A 197 18.70 -4.50 -10.49
N SER A 198 18.44 -3.95 -9.34
CA SER A 198 17.47 -4.51 -8.39
C SER A 198 16.70 -3.38 -7.73
N THR A 199 15.39 -3.52 -7.66
CA THR A 199 14.51 -2.55 -7.02
C THR A 199 13.78 -3.20 -5.86
N VAL A 200 13.97 -2.69 -4.66
CA VAL A 200 13.23 -3.10 -3.47
C VAL A 200 12.06 -2.14 -3.29
N ILE A 201 10.87 -2.68 -3.41
CA ILE A 201 9.61 -1.95 -3.20
C ILE A 201 9.06 -2.36 -1.84
N PRO A 202 9.04 -1.46 -0.84
CA PRO A 202 8.46 -1.75 0.45
C PRO A 202 6.92 -1.71 0.37
N TYR A 203 6.26 -2.25 1.37
CA TYR A 203 4.81 -2.07 1.53
C TYR A 203 4.46 -0.59 1.71
N ARG A 204 5.28 0.14 2.46
CA ARG A 204 5.16 1.58 2.73
C ARG A 204 6.56 2.15 2.96
N GLY A 205 6.88 3.26 2.32
CA GLY A 205 8.16 3.95 2.46
C GLY A 205 8.88 4.19 1.14
N ALA A 206 10.14 4.58 1.23
CA ALA A 206 10.99 4.89 0.09
C ALA A 206 11.40 3.63 -0.68
N TRP A 207 11.54 3.75 -1.99
CA TRP A 207 12.07 2.68 -2.82
C TRP A 207 13.60 2.69 -2.76
N LEU A 208 14.20 1.49 -2.75
CA LEU A 208 15.63 1.32 -2.90
C LEU A 208 15.91 0.72 -4.28
N GLU A 209 16.66 1.47 -5.09
CA GLU A 209 17.06 1.03 -6.42
C GLU A 209 18.57 0.76 -6.41
N TYR A 210 18.96 -0.47 -6.64
CA TYR A 210 20.35 -0.91 -6.72
C TYR A 210 20.75 -1.04 -8.18
N GLU A 211 21.93 -0.55 -8.52
CA GLU A 211 22.48 -0.64 -9.87
C GLU A 211 23.99 -0.97 -9.82
N THR A 212 24.45 -1.76 -10.79
CA THR A 212 25.89 -1.92 -11.06
C THR A 212 26.30 -0.95 -12.14
N ASP A 213 27.47 -0.34 -12.01
CA ASP A 213 28.06 0.54 -13.02
C ASP A 213 29.01 -0.25 -13.94
N ALA A 214 29.39 0.33 -15.09
CA ALA A 214 30.37 -0.21 -16.01
C ALA A 214 31.77 -0.44 -15.37
N ASN A 215 32.05 0.20 -14.24
CA ASN A 215 33.23 0.00 -13.42
C ASN A 215 33.06 -1.09 -12.34
N GLU A 216 32.01 -1.90 -12.44
CA GLU A 216 31.68 -2.95 -11.48
C GLU A 216 31.39 -2.46 -10.06
N MET A 217 31.08 -1.18 -9.88
CA MET A 217 30.70 -0.62 -8.59
C MET A 217 29.21 -0.81 -8.32
N PHE A 218 28.88 -1.04 -7.06
CA PHE A 218 27.51 -1.08 -6.58
C PHE A 218 27.02 0.29 -6.09
N TRP A 219 25.92 0.71 -6.65
CA TRP A 219 25.26 1.96 -6.31
C TRP A 219 23.85 1.70 -5.79
N VAL A 220 23.40 2.58 -4.93
CA VAL A 220 22.00 2.59 -4.47
C VAL A 220 21.41 3.98 -4.61
N ARG A 221 20.13 4.03 -4.98
CA ARG A 221 19.32 5.26 -4.96
C ARG A 221 18.19 5.07 -3.97
N ILE A 222 17.97 6.07 -3.14
CA ILE A 222 16.87 6.13 -2.20
C ILE A 222 15.85 7.12 -2.76
N ASP A 223 14.65 6.62 -3.10
CA ASP A 223 13.50 7.41 -3.57
C ASP A 223 13.84 8.40 -4.71
N LYS A 224 14.48 7.92 -5.77
CA LYS A 224 14.89 8.72 -6.98
C LYS A 224 15.91 9.82 -6.74
N ASN A 225 16.51 9.89 -5.56
CA ASN A 225 17.59 10.81 -5.27
C ASN A 225 18.90 10.44 -5.98
N ARG A 226 19.95 11.21 -5.73
CA ARG A 226 21.28 10.94 -6.29
C ARG A 226 21.79 9.59 -5.79
N LYS A 227 22.48 8.86 -6.65
CA LYS A 227 23.11 7.58 -6.30
C LYS A 227 24.21 7.75 -5.27
N ILE A 228 24.31 6.80 -4.37
CA ILE A 228 25.34 6.67 -3.35
C ILE A 228 25.97 5.27 -3.46
N PRO A 229 27.25 5.08 -3.06
CA PRO A 229 27.81 3.75 -2.94
C PRO A 229 27.00 2.89 -1.97
N ILE A 230 26.84 1.60 -2.28
CA ILE A 230 26.08 0.69 -1.40
C ILE A 230 26.72 0.58 -0.01
N THR A 231 28.03 0.72 0.07
CA THR A 231 28.81 0.65 1.31
C THR A 231 28.45 1.74 2.30
N GLU A 232 28.15 2.97 1.82
CA GLU A 232 27.64 4.05 2.65
C GLU A 232 26.28 3.68 3.28
N LEU A 233 25.36 3.10 2.51
CA LEU A 233 24.06 2.67 3.04
C LEU A 233 24.22 1.54 4.07
N VAL A 234 25.06 0.55 3.78
CA VAL A 234 25.28 -0.59 4.68
C VAL A 234 25.92 -0.14 6.00
N ARG A 235 26.84 0.85 5.97
CA ARG A 235 27.35 1.48 7.19
C ARG A 235 26.26 2.17 7.99
N ALA A 236 25.39 2.92 7.32
CA ALA A 236 24.28 3.62 7.97
C ALA A 236 23.24 2.67 8.58
N ILE A 237 23.10 1.44 8.08
CA ILE A 237 22.23 0.42 8.65
C ILE A 237 22.85 -0.24 9.90
N GLY A 238 24.17 -0.13 10.10
CA GLY A 238 24.83 -0.58 11.34
C GLY A 238 26.09 -1.41 11.19
N PHE A 239 26.53 -1.75 9.97
CA PHE A 239 27.80 -2.44 9.73
C PHE A 239 28.96 -1.42 9.71
N LYS A 240 29.66 -1.31 10.85
CA LYS A 240 30.59 -0.20 11.09
C LYS A 240 31.94 -0.37 10.43
N THR A 241 32.40 -1.60 10.21
CA THR A 241 33.74 -1.90 9.72
C THR A 241 33.74 -2.47 8.32
N ASP A 242 34.81 -2.22 7.56
CA ASP A 242 35.01 -2.77 6.22
C ASP A 242 35.00 -4.30 6.22
N ALA A 243 35.53 -4.90 7.27
CA ALA A 243 35.57 -6.36 7.45
C ALA A 243 34.14 -6.95 7.60
N GLU A 244 33.26 -6.30 8.36
CA GLU A 244 31.86 -6.72 8.51
C GLU A 244 31.10 -6.59 7.19
N ILE A 245 31.39 -5.56 6.40
CA ILE A 245 30.77 -5.36 5.08
C ILE A 245 31.22 -6.45 4.10
N LEU A 246 32.52 -6.77 4.06
CA LEU A 246 33.03 -7.86 3.23
C LEU A 246 32.48 -9.22 3.66
N GLU A 247 32.37 -9.49 4.95
CA GLU A 247 31.77 -10.71 5.46
C GLU A 247 30.30 -10.85 5.05
N LEU A 248 29.54 -9.73 5.09
CA LEU A 248 28.13 -9.69 4.67
C LEU A 248 27.94 -10.05 3.19
N PHE A 249 28.83 -9.57 2.32
CA PHE A 249 28.73 -9.79 0.87
C PHE A 249 29.52 -11.00 0.36
N GLY A 250 30.29 -11.68 1.22
CA GLY A 250 31.01 -12.91 0.89
C GLY A 250 32.22 -12.72 -0.01
N ASP A 251 33.06 -11.75 0.28
CA ASP A 251 34.33 -11.44 -0.43
C ASP A 251 34.17 -11.22 -1.96
N ASP A 252 33.11 -10.53 -2.39
CA ASP A 252 32.92 -10.13 -3.79
C ASP A 252 33.88 -8.98 -4.16
N ASP A 253 34.71 -9.20 -5.18
CA ASP A 253 35.70 -8.21 -5.67
C ASP A 253 35.08 -6.84 -5.99
N ARG A 254 33.81 -6.81 -6.43
CA ARG A 254 33.06 -5.58 -6.74
C ARG A 254 32.78 -4.76 -5.50
N VAL A 255 32.54 -5.41 -4.37
CA VAL A 255 32.35 -4.73 -3.08
C VAL A 255 33.66 -4.12 -2.61
N ALA A 256 34.78 -4.85 -2.79
CA ALA A 256 36.12 -4.32 -2.47
C ALA A 256 36.43 -3.06 -3.29
N VAL A 257 36.17 -3.06 -4.61
CA VAL A 257 36.31 -1.89 -5.48
C VAL A 257 35.43 -0.73 -5.04
N THR A 258 34.21 -1.04 -4.58
CA THR A 258 33.28 -0.02 -4.08
C THR A 258 33.78 0.58 -2.76
N LEU A 259 34.32 -0.22 -1.85
CA LEU A 259 34.90 0.22 -0.57
C LEU A 259 36.15 1.11 -0.77
N GLU A 260 36.98 0.85 -1.78
CA GLU A 260 38.14 1.70 -2.09
C GLU A 260 37.74 3.12 -2.50
N LYS A 261 36.58 3.27 -3.13
CA LYS A 261 36.05 4.56 -3.61
C LYS A 261 35.07 5.20 -2.63
N ASP A 262 34.72 4.50 -1.53
CA ASP A 262 33.88 5.02 -0.48
C ASP A 262 34.55 6.17 0.27
N ALA A 263 33.87 7.32 0.32
CA ALA A 263 34.39 8.51 0.99
C ALA A 263 34.19 8.45 2.53
N CYS A 264 33.24 7.62 2.99
CA CYS A 264 32.87 7.53 4.38
C CYS A 264 33.47 6.29 5.05
N LYS A 265 34.17 6.48 6.15
CA LYS A 265 34.79 5.37 6.90
C LYS A 265 34.11 5.08 8.23
N THR A 266 33.29 6.01 8.71
CA THR A 266 32.58 5.87 9.97
C THR A 266 31.07 5.86 9.76
N TYR A 267 30.34 5.30 10.71
CA TYR A 267 28.89 5.29 10.75
C TYR A 267 28.32 6.72 10.66
N GLU A 268 28.87 7.64 11.45
CA GLU A 268 28.39 9.02 11.52
C GLU A 268 28.59 9.76 10.19
N GLU A 269 29.76 9.56 9.53
CA GLU A 269 30.02 10.16 8.21
C GLU A 269 29.03 9.64 7.15
N ALA A 270 28.75 8.34 7.15
CA ALA A 270 27.81 7.74 6.23
C ALA A 270 26.38 8.30 6.42
N MET A 271 25.93 8.40 7.67
CA MET A 271 24.65 9.00 8.02
C MET A 271 24.53 10.46 7.55
N LEU A 272 25.54 11.26 7.81
CA LEU A 272 25.60 12.67 7.41
C LEU A 272 25.58 12.83 5.87
N GLU A 273 26.33 11.98 5.15
CA GLU A 273 26.39 12.04 3.69
C GLU A 273 25.06 11.64 3.05
N ILE A 274 24.41 10.59 3.55
CA ILE A 274 23.07 10.19 3.11
C ILE A 274 22.07 11.31 3.35
N TYR A 275 22.10 11.92 4.53
CA TYR A 275 21.20 13.03 4.86
C TYR A 275 21.38 14.22 3.92
N ARG A 276 22.63 14.62 3.62
CA ARG A 276 22.92 15.69 2.67
C ARG A 276 22.36 15.42 1.28
N LYS A 277 22.36 14.15 0.86
CA LYS A 277 21.83 13.74 -0.46
C LYS A 277 20.30 13.68 -0.47
N LEU A 278 19.68 13.29 0.64
CA LEU A 278 18.22 13.23 0.79
C LEU A 278 17.58 14.61 0.99
N ARG A 279 18.23 15.46 1.81
CA ARG A 279 17.74 16.81 2.16
C ARG A 279 18.79 17.89 1.91
N PRO A 280 19.05 18.24 0.64
CA PRO A 280 19.99 19.28 0.31
C PRO A 280 19.49 20.64 0.83
N GLY A 281 20.29 21.32 1.67
CA GLY A 281 19.97 22.64 2.21
C GLY A 281 19.64 22.68 3.69
N GLU A 282 19.44 21.54 4.34
CA GLU A 282 19.29 21.46 5.80
C GLU A 282 20.64 21.13 6.46
N PRO A 283 20.96 21.70 7.63
CA PRO A 283 22.17 21.34 8.35
C PRO A 283 22.05 19.90 8.87
N PRO A 284 23.00 19.01 8.51
CA PRO A 284 22.95 17.62 8.94
C PRO A 284 23.38 17.52 10.42
N THR A 285 22.48 17.00 11.25
CA THR A 285 22.78 16.62 12.64
C THR A 285 22.60 15.12 12.79
N VAL A 286 23.39 14.47 13.65
CA VAL A 286 23.32 13.02 13.82
C VAL A 286 21.93 12.56 14.27
N GLU A 287 21.33 13.29 15.19
CA GLU A 287 19.96 13.03 15.69
C GLU A 287 18.89 13.12 14.60
N ALA A 288 19.00 14.13 13.71
CA ALA A 288 18.07 14.26 12.58
C ALA A 288 18.27 13.15 11.54
N CYS A 289 19.51 12.68 11.37
CA CYS A 289 19.83 11.57 10.49
C CYS A 289 19.23 10.24 11.00
N GLU A 290 19.38 9.94 12.29
CA GLU A 290 18.82 8.73 12.92
C GLU A 290 17.29 8.69 12.86
N THR A 291 16.63 9.84 12.86
CA THR A 291 15.17 9.90 12.72
C THR A 291 14.72 9.71 11.26
N LEU A 292 15.59 10.00 10.28
CA LEU A 292 15.25 9.93 8.86
C LEU A 292 15.50 8.54 8.24
N ILE A 293 16.53 7.83 8.70
CA ILE A 293 16.98 6.53 8.21
C ILE A 293 16.45 5.41 9.08
#